data_b9b871abe24a82c4829515f7af4c71e6
#
_entry.id   b9b871abe24a82c4829515f7af4c71e6
#
_cell.length_a   1.000
_cell.length_b   1.000
_cell.length_c   1.000
_cell.angle_alpha   90.00
_cell.angle_beta   90.00
_cell.angle_gamma   90.00
#
_symmetry.space_group_name_H-M   'P 1'
#
loop_
_entity.id
_entity.type
_entity.pdbx_description
1 polymer ?
#
loop_
_entity_poly.entity_id
_entity_poly.type
_entity_poly.pdbx_seq_one_letter_code
_entity_poly.pdbx_strand_id
1 'polypeptide(L)'
;MNIQIFGKSKCFDTKKAERYFKERRIKYQRIDLIGVGMSKGEFNSVKTAVGLSAMTDETAPGAEILKYLAYDADREEKLFENPAYIKTPIVRNGKKATVGYMPEIWKTWE
;
A
#
# COMPACT_ATOMS: atom_id res chain seq x y z
N MET A 1 -12.87 13.14 -3.84
CA MET A 1 -11.83 12.18 -3.43
C MET A 1 -11.81 10.98 -4.36
N ASN A 2 -10.63 10.48 -4.64
CA ASN A 2 -10.48 9.29 -5.46
C ASN A 2 -9.70 8.24 -4.66
N ILE A 3 -10.42 7.44 -3.89
CA ILE A 3 -9.82 6.49 -2.96
C ILE A 3 -9.58 5.14 -3.63
N GLN A 4 -8.35 4.66 -3.56
CA GLN A 4 -7.96 3.31 -3.97
C GLN A 4 -7.37 2.61 -2.75
N ILE A 5 -7.84 1.39 -2.51
CA ILE A 5 -7.32 0.55 -1.41
C ILE A 5 -6.66 -0.68 -2.03
N PHE A 6 -5.34 -0.70 -1.97
CA PHE A 6 -4.55 -1.86 -2.39
C PHE A 6 -4.37 -2.75 -1.17
N GLY A 7 -4.98 -3.91 -1.20
CA GLY A 7 -4.99 -4.77 -0.02
C GLY A 7 -4.82 -6.25 -0.34
N LYS A 8 -4.75 -7.03 0.72
CA LYS A 8 -4.65 -8.50 0.65
C LYS A 8 -5.87 -9.11 1.33
N SER A 9 -6.35 -10.23 0.80
CA SER A 9 -7.59 -10.86 1.28
C SER A 9 -7.56 -11.28 2.75
N LYS A 10 -6.40 -11.60 3.29
CA LYS A 10 -6.25 -12.03 4.70
C LYS A 10 -5.74 -10.93 5.62
N CYS A 11 -5.65 -9.71 5.15
CA CYS A 11 -5.16 -8.59 5.93
C CYS A 11 -6.30 -7.91 6.68
N PHE A 12 -6.29 -7.98 8.02
CA PHE A 12 -7.32 -7.35 8.84
C PHE A 12 -7.36 -5.84 8.66
N ASP A 13 -6.21 -5.21 8.53
CA ASP A 13 -6.13 -3.76 8.35
C ASP A 13 -6.75 -3.33 7.02
N THR A 14 -6.65 -4.18 5.99
CA THR A 14 -7.35 -3.94 4.73
C THR A 14 -8.87 -3.88 4.96
N LYS A 15 -9.39 -4.83 5.72
CA LYS A 15 -10.83 -4.86 6.04
C LYS A 15 -11.26 -3.66 6.86
N LYS A 16 -10.43 -3.23 7.80
CA LYS A 16 -10.69 -2.02 8.61
C LYS A 16 -10.72 -0.77 7.74
N ALA A 17 -9.81 -0.67 6.76
CA ALA A 17 -9.78 0.46 5.84
C ALA A 17 -11.06 0.51 5.00
N GLU A 18 -11.49 -0.62 4.45
CA GLU A 18 -12.73 -0.69 3.69
C GLU A 18 -13.93 -0.27 4.53
N ARG A 19 -13.99 -0.75 5.77
CA ARG A 19 -15.06 -0.38 6.70
C ARG A 19 -15.08 1.11 6.95
N TYR A 20 -13.91 1.71 7.17
CA TYR A 20 -13.81 3.15 7.43
C TYR A 20 -14.50 3.96 6.33
N PHE A 21 -14.15 3.72 5.08
CA PHE A 21 -14.71 4.48 3.97
C PHE A 21 -16.17 4.12 3.72
N LYS A 22 -16.52 2.85 3.85
CA LYS A 22 -17.90 2.38 3.65
C LYS A 22 -18.85 3.02 4.67
N GLU A 23 -18.49 3.07 5.94
CA GLU A 23 -19.31 3.65 6.99
C GLU A 23 -19.50 5.15 6.80
N ARG A 24 -18.54 5.82 6.18
CA ARG A 24 -18.60 7.25 5.87
C ARG A 24 -19.22 7.54 4.51
N ARG A 25 -19.67 6.51 3.83
CA ARG A 25 -20.28 6.61 2.50
C ARG A 25 -19.36 7.27 1.47
N ILE A 26 -18.05 7.02 1.62
CA ILE A 26 -17.04 7.47 0.67
C ILE A 26 -16.77 6.33 -0.30
N LYS A 27 -16.95 6.58 -1.58
CA LYS A 27 -16.69 5.58 -2.61
C LYS A 27 -15.18 5.29 -2.68
N TYR A 28 -14.86 4.02 -2.87
CA TYR A 28 -13.48 3.59 -3.03
C TYR A 28 -13.38 2.44 -4.02
N GLN A 29 -12.20 2.27 -4.59
CA GLN A 29 -11.88 1.14 -5.44
C GLN A 29 -10.99 0.18 -4.62
N ARG A 30 -11.44 -1.06 -4.47
CA ARG A 30 -10.67 -2.10 -3.80
C ARG A 30 -9.88 -2.87 -4.84
N ILE A 31 -8.56 -2.90 -4.69
CA ILE A 31 -7.65 -3.57 -5.64
C ILE A 31 -6.91 -4.68 -4.90
N ASP A 32 -6.97 -5.89 -5.45
CA ASP A 32 -6.22 -7.02 -4.91
C ASP A 32 -4.76 -6.87 -5.31
N LEU A 33 -3.91 -6.57 -4.32
CA LEU A 33 -2.51 -6.31 -4.57
C LEU A 33 -1.77 -7.52 -5.13
N ILE A 34 -2.14 -8.73 -4.72
CA ILE A 34 -1.49 -9.95 -5.18
C ILE A 34 -1.97 -10.33 -6.57
N GLY A 35 -3.28 -10.29 -6.81
CA GLY A 35 -3.86 -10.74 -8.09
C GLY A 35 -3.73 -9.71 -9.20
N VAL A 36 -3.89 -8.45 -8.88
CA VAL A 36 -3.88 -7.35 -9.86
C VAL A 36 -2.59 -6.54 -9.78
N GLY A 37 -2.14 -6.22 -8.57
CA GLY A 37 -0.93 -5.44 -8.36
C GLY A 37 -1.13 -3.96 -8.53
N MET A 38 -0.02 -3.25 -8.53
CA MET A 38 0.06 -1.82 -8.81
C MET A 38 0.70 -1.60 -10.18
N SER A 39 0.22 -0.59 -10.91
CA SER A 39 0.96 -0.11 -12.07
C SER A 39 2.25 0.57 -11.60
N LYS A 40 3.20 0.75 -12.52
CA LYS A 40 4.45 1.44 -12.21
C LYS A 40 4.20 2.88 -11.74
N GLY A 41 3.24 3.56 -12.37
CA GLY A 41 2.86 4.92 -11.98
C GLY A 41 2.26 4.98 -10.59
N GLU A 42 1.38 4.04 -10.26
CA GLU A 42 0.79 3.95 -8.92
C GLU A 42 1.86 3.67 -7.87
N PHE A 43 2.75 2.73 -8.14
CA PHE A 43 3.86 2.40 -7.26
C PHE A 43 4.75 3.62 -7.00
N ASN A 44 5.13 4.33 -8.05
CA ASN A 44 5.97 5.52 -7.93
C ASN A 44 5.27 6.64 -7.14
N SER A 45 3.96 6.81 -7.34
CA SER A 45 3.17 7.79 -6.60
C SER A 45 3.17 7.49 -5.10
N VAL A 46 2.96 6.23 -4.74
CA VAL A 46 2.97 5.81 -3.32
C VAL A 46 4.37 5.93 -2.74
N LYS A 47 5.39 5.51 -3.48
CA LYS A 47 6.79 5.62 -3.06
C LYS A 47 7.15 7.07 -2.75
N THR A 48 6.74 8.00 -3.59
CA THR A 48 7.00 9.43 -3.39
C THR A 48 6.31 9.94 -2.13
N ALA A 49 5.10 9.45 -1.85
CA ALA A 49 4.32 9.91 -0.70
C ALA A 49 4.82 9.34 0.63
N VAL A 50 5.21 8.06 0.68
CA VAL A 50 5.51 7.37 1.96
C VAL A 50 6.92 6.81 2.05
N GLY A 51 7.61 6.59 0.92
CA GLY A 51 8.94 5.99 0.88
C GLY A 51 8.93 4.47 0.85
N LEU A 52 10.00 3.89 0.34
CA LEU A 52 10.14 2.42 0.18
C LEU A 52 10.07 1.69 1.53
N SER A 53 10.69 2.25 2.56
CA SER A 53 10.75 1.63 3.87
C SER A 53 9.35 1.40 4.45
N ALA A 54 8.49 2.41 4.36
CA ALA A 54 7.11 2.30 4.85
C ALA A 54 6.29 1.29 4.04
N MET A 55 6.60 1.12 2.75
CA MET A 55 5.90 0.18 1.88
C MET A 55 6.30 -1.27 2.12
N THR A 56 7.43 -1.52 2.78
CA THR A 56 7.98 -2.86 2.92
C THR A 56 7.44 -3.55 4.17
N ASP A 57 6.89 -4.75 3.99
CA ASP A 57 6.50 -5.63 5.08
C ASP A 57 7.69 -6.54 5.42
N GLU A 58 8.44 -6.15 6.43
CA GLU A 58 9.64 -6.89 6.84
C GLU A 58 9.30 -8.27 7.41
N THR A 59 8.05 -8.50 7.78
CA THR A 59 7.60 -9.79 8.34
C THR A 59 7.15 -10.76 7.26
N ALA A 60 7.01 -10.31 6.01
CA ALA A 60 6.57 -11.17 4.92
C ALA A 60 7.63 -12.24 4.64
N PRO A 61 7.21 -13.51 4.41
CA PRO A 61 8.16 -14.58 4.09
C PRO A 61 8.96 -14.23 2.83
N GLY A 62 10.29 -14.30 2.96
CA GLY A 62 11.20 -13.99 1.86
C GLY A 62 11.62 -12.54 1.77
N ALA A 63 10.96 -11.63 2.50
CA ALA A 63 11.26 -10.20 2.42
C ALA A 63 12.63 -9.82 2.98
N GLU A 64 13.24 -10.70 3.77
CA GLU A 64 14.58 -10.45 4.32
C GLU A 64 15.64 -10.26 3.24
N ILE A 65 15.42 -10.75 2.03
CA ILE A 65 16.35 -10.54 0.92
C ILE A 65 16.56 -9.06 0.63
N LEU A 66 15.57 -8.23 0.90
CA LEU A 66 15.65 -6.78 0.67
C LEU A 66 16.72 -6.12 1.49
N LYS A 67 17.04 -6.67 2.66
CA LYS A 67 18.08 -6.14 3.56
C LYS A 67 19.48 -6.29 2.99
N TYR A 68 19.67 -7.24 2.08
CA TYR A 68 20.99 -7.54 1.51
C TYR A 68 21.24 -6.81 0.19
N LEU A 69 20.25 -6.06 -0.30
CA LEU A 69 20.40 -5.27 -1.51
C LEU A 69 21.02 -3.92 -1.16
N ALA A 70 22.17 -3.60 -1.78
CA ALA A 70 22.92 -2.40 -1.45
C ALA A 70 22.29 -1.11 -1.98
N TYR A 71 21.58 -1.19 -3.10
CA TYR A 71 21.05 -0.02 -3.79
C TYR A 71 19.54 0.07 -3.65
N ASP A 72 19.01 1.30 -3.48
CA ASP A 72 17.58 1.55 -3.40
C ASP A 72 16.86 1.13 -4.68
N ALA A 73 17.51 1.32 -5.84
CA ALA A 73 16.92 0.93 -7.13
C ALA A 73 16.64 -0.57 -7.18
N ASP A 74 17.53 -1.39 -6.62
CA ASP A 74 17.37 -2.83 -6.58
C ASP A 74 16.26 -3.24 -5.61
N ARG A 75 16.18 -2.59 -4.46
CA ARG A 75 15.11 -2.83 -3.50
C ARG A 75 13.76 -2.45 -4.08
N GLU A 76 13.69 -1.31 -4.77
CA GLU A 76 12.48 -0.84 -5.42
C GLU A 76 11.98 -1.84 -6.46
N GLU A 77 12.88 -2.29 -7.33
CA GLU A 77 12.55 -3.27 -8.37
C GLU A 77 12.04 -4.58 -7.76
N LYS A 78 12.74 -5.07 -6.73
CA LYS A 78 12.37 -6.32 -6.06
C LYS A 78 11.01 -6.20 -5.40
N LEU A 79 10.75 -5.07 -4.76
CA LEU A 79 9.47 -4.82 -4.10
C LEU A 79 8.33 -4.73 -5.11
N PHE A 80 8.57 -4.05 -6.23
CA PHE A 80 7.57 -3.94 -7.30
C PHE A 80 7.23 -5.30 -7.91
N GLU A 81 8.25 -6.13 -8.14
CA GLU A 81 8.07 -7.46 -8.72
C GLU A 81 7.41 -8.46 -7.76
N ASN A 82 7.45 -8.19 -6.46
CA ASN A 82 6.95 -9.09 -5.43
C ASN A 82 5.94 -8.40 -4.52
N PRO A 83 4.70 -8.22 -4.97
CA PRO A 83 3.67 -7.53 -4.17
C PRO A 83 3.44 -8.14 -2.79
N ALA A 84 3.79 -9.42 -2.60
CA ALA A 84 3.70 -10.06 -1.29
C ALA A 84 4.57 -9.39 -0.24
N TYR A 85 5.63 -8.69 -0.65
CA TYR A 85 6.53 -7.97 0.25
C TYR A 85 6.04 -6.57 0.60
N ILE A 86 4.97 -6.11 -0.04
CA ILE A 86 4.40 -4.79 0.20
C ILE A 86 3.45 -4.85 1.39
N LYS A 87 3.62 -3.92 2.32
CA LYS A 87 2.76 -3.80 3.49
C LYS A 87 1.38 -3.28 3.08
N THR A 88 0.32 -3.87 3.64
CA THR A 88 -1.06 -3.52 3.30
C THR A 88 -1.84 -3.06 4.54
N PRO A 89 -2.93 -2.30 4.34
CA PRO A 89 -3.37 -1.74 3.07
C PRO A 89 -2.55 -0.52 2.66
N ILE A 90 -2.44 -0.31 1.36
CA ILE A 90 -2.00 0.98 0.85
C ILE A 90 -3.24 1.72 0.40
N VAL A 91 -3.50 2.88 1.00
CA VAL A 91 -4.65 3.72 0.68
C VAL A 91 -4.16 4.96 -0.03
N ARG A 92 -4.64 5.15 -1.24
CA ARG A 92 -4.21 6.24 -2.10
C ARG A 92 -5.36 7.19 -2.38
N ASN A 93 -5.09 8.50 -2.32
CA ASN A 93 -6.03 9.54 -2.70
C ASN A 93 -5.27 10.55 -3.58
N GLY A 94 -5.30 10.32 -4.88
CA GLY A 94 -4.51 11.11 -5.82
C GLY A 94 -3.02 10.96 -5.53
N LYS A 95 -2.36 12.05 -5.18
CA LYS A 95 -0.92 12.05 -4.83
C LYS A 95 -0.64 11.67 -3.38
N LYS A 96 -1.69 11.64 -2.56
CA LYS A 96 -1.56 11.27 -1.14
C LYS A 96 -1.67 9.77 -0.98
N ALA A 97 -0.95 9.22 -0.03
CA ALA A 97 -1.03 7.80 0.27
C ALA A 97 -0.68 7.53 1.72
N THR A 98 -1.20 6.42 2.25
CA THR A 98 -0.85 5.91 3.56
C THR A 98 -0.62 4.41 3.47
N VAL A 99 0.09 3.87 4.47
CA VAL A 99 0.30 2.44 4.62
C VAL A 99 -0.23 2.03 5.98
N GLY A 100 -1.02 0.97 6.02
CA GLY A 100 -1.66 0.48 7.22
C GLY A 100 -2.99 1.18 7.50
N TYR A 101 -3.53 0.93 8.68
CA TYR A 101 -4.80 1.52 9.11
C TYR A 101 -4.52 2.90 9.72
N MET A 102 -4.87 3.95 9.00
CA MET A 102 -4.50 5.34 9.34
C MET A 102 -5.71 6.28 9.32
N PRO A 103 -6.73 6.04 10.15
CA PRO A 103 -7.95 6.85 10.12
C PRO A 103 -7.70 8.33 10.47
N GLU A 104 -6.71 8.63 11.32
CA GLU A 104 -6.38 10.02 11.67
C GLU A 104 -5.95 10.83 10.45
N ILE A 105 -5.22 10.18 9.54
CA ILE A 105 -4.77 10.85 8.32
C ILE A 105 -5.93 10.96 7.33
N TRP A 106 -6.70 9.88 7.18
CA TRP A 106 -7.83 9.88 6.23
C TRP A 106 -8.87 10.93 6.56
N LYS A 107 -9.07 11.23 7.84
CA LYS A 107 -9.96 12.32 8.25
C LYS A 107 -9.54 13.66 7.65
N THR A 108 -8.26 13.88 7.47
CA THR A 108 -7.74 15.14 6.92
C THR A 108 -8.00 15.26 5.42
N TRP A 109 -8.38 14.18 4.78
CA TRP A 109 -8.68 14.17 3.35
C TRP A 109 -10.14 14.53 3.03
N GLU A 110 -11.00 14.47 4.03
CA GLU A 110 -12.43 14.77 3.88
C GLU A 110 -12.75 16.25 3.81
#